data_05238fe95fd7e2450dc184527857d756
#
_entry.id   05238fe95fd7e2450dc184527857d756
#
_cell.length_a   1.000
_cell.length_b   1.000
_cell.length_c   1.000
_cell.angle_alpha   90.00
_cell.angle_beta   90.00
_cell.angle_gamma   90.00
#
_symmetry.space_group_name_H-M   'P 1'
#
loop_
_entity.id
_entity.type
_entity.pdbx_description
1 polymer ?
#
loop_
_entity_poly.entity_id
_entity_poly.type
_entity_poly.pdbx_seq_one_letter_code
_entity_poly.pdbx_strand_id
1 'polypeptide(L)'
;ETVQGHVLHRFGHVDPDGIRERFARGEVVDRHGRPIPADTPLGVHEDLWYYRDVPHEDPLPVAHTLLHRDEHLVVIHKPHFLPTTPGGRFVQETALVRLRNELGLDDLVPLHRLDRATAGVVMFSANPATRGAYHLLFERRAVAKTYEAVALLPDAPDDGARRPGAPADPVLGRFP
;
A
#
# COMPACT_ATOMS: atom_id res chain seq x y z
N GLU A 1 -31.31 12.21 13.98
CA GLU A 1 -29.87 12.30 13.64
C GLU A 1 -29.72 12.47 12.13
N THR A 2 -28.81 13.36 11.69
CA THR A 2 -28.55 13.59 10.26
C THR A 2 -27.29 12.83 9.82
N VAL A 3 -27.14 12.66 8.49
CA VAL A 3 -25.94 12.02 7.91
C VAL A 3 -24.68 12.80 8.32
N GLN A 4 -24.66 14.14 8.20
CA GLN A 4 -23.51 14.93 8.63
C GLN A 4 -23.25 14.80 10.15
N GLY A 5 -24.30 14.83 10.96
CA GLY A 5 -24.18 14.66 12.41
C GLY A 5 -23.56 13.32 12.77
N HIS A 6 -23.96 12.25 12.12
CA HIS A 6 -23.40 10.91 12.31
C HIS A 6 -21.91 10.83 11.89
N VAL A 7 -21.56 11.38 10.73
CA VAL A 7 -20.18 11.42 10.24
C VAL A 7 -19.29 12.22 11.19
N LEU A 8 -19.76 13.37 11.67
CA LEU A 8 -19.03 14.18 12.65
C LEU A 8 -18.87 13.46 14.00
N HIS A 9 -19.91 12.77 14.47
CA HIS A 9 -19.83 11.99 15.71
C HIS A 9 -18.76 10.88 15.59
N ARG A 10 -18.69 10.19 14.46
CA ARG A 10 -17.81 9.04 14.27
C ARG A 10 -16.38 9.43 13.88
N PHE A 11 -16.20 10.46 13.07
CA PHE A 11 -14.92 10.83 12.46
C PHE A 11 -14.48 12.27 12.73
N GLY A 12 -15.25 13.07 13.44
CA GLY A 12 -14.93 14.47 13.73
C GLY A 12 -13.65 14.68 14.55
N HIS A 13 -13.18 13.64 15.23
CA HIS A 13 -11.88 13.67 15.92
C HIS A 13 -10.67 13.78 14.98
N VAL A 14 -10.85 13.49 13.68
CA VAL A 14 -9.78 13.55 12.68
C VAL A 14 -9.76 14.92 11.98
N ASP A 15 -10.92 15.35 11.43
CA ASP A 15 -11.03 16.58 10.64
C ASP A 15 -12.50 17.07 10.64
N PRO A 16 -12.98 17.70 11.70
CA PRO A 16 -14.39 18.12 11.78
C PRO A 16 -14.74 19.23 10.79
N ASP A 17 -13.81 20.14 10.52
CA ASP A 17 -14.07 21.27 9.64
C ASP A 17 -14.05 20.84 8.18
N GLY A 18 -13.11 20.01 7.76
CA GLY A 18 -13.10 19.43 6.43
C GLY A 18 -14.35 18.58 6.14
N ILE A 19 -14.90 17.87 7.13
CA ILE A 19 -16.17 17.17 6.98
C ILE A 19 -17.30 18.16 6.66
N ARG A 20 -17.43 19.26 7.42
CA ARG A 20 -18.45 20.29 7.20
C ARG A 20 -18.31 20.94 5.83
N GLU A 21 -17.09 21.30 5.45
CA GLU A 21 -16.78 21.90 4.17
C GLU A 21 -17.13 21.00 2.99
N ARG A 22 -16.83 19.70 3.05
CA ARG A 22 -17.21 18.73 2.00
C ARG A 22 -18.72 18.65 1.81
N PHE A 23 -19.49 18.63 2.89
CA PHE A 23 -20.95 18.71 2.79
C PHE A 23 -21.40 20.02 2.17
N ALA A 24 -20.83 21.16 2.58
CA ALA A 24 -21.16 22.48 2.05
C ALA A 24 -20.83 22.62 0.57
N ARG A 25 -19.75 22.00 0.09
CA ARG A 25 -19.36 21.97 -1.32
C ARG A 25 -20.08 20.90 -2.16
N GLY A 26 -20.95 20.08 -1.54
CA GLY A 26 -21.65 18.99 -2.22
C GLY A 26 -20.75 17.84 -2.67
N GLU A 27 -19.59 17.65 -2.02
CA GLU A 27 -18.62 16.64 -2.35
C GLU A 27 -18.88 15.28 -1.66
N VAL A 28 -19.84 15.26 -0.72
CA VAL A 28 -20.36 14.02 -0.16
C VAL A 28 -21.53 13.57 -1.01
N VAL A 29 -21.39 12.41 -1.66
CA VAL A 29 -22.32 11.95 -2.70
C VAL A 29 -22.85 10.55 -2.41
N ASP A 30 -23.97 10.21 -3.00
CA ASP A 30 -24.53 8.87 -3.04
C ASP A 30 -23.80 7.99 -4.08
N ARG A 31 -24.16 6.71 -4.16
CA ARG A 31 -23.61 5.76 -5.16
C ARG A 31 -23.81 6.17 -6.63
N HIS A 32 -24.65 7.16 -6.91
CA HIS A 32 -24.90 7.69 -8.22
C HIS A 32 -24.19 9.03 -8.47
N GLY A 33 -23.35 9.47 -7.56
CA GLY A 33 -22.62 10.74 -7.63
C GLY A 33 -23.48 11.97 -7.34
N ARG A 34 -24.68 11.83 -6.75
CA ARG A 34 -25.54 12.96 -6.41
C ARG A 34 -25.20 13.46 -5.00
N PRO A 35 -25.05 14.78 -4.80
CA PRO A 35 -24.75 15.35 -3.50
C PRO A 35 -25.78 14.96 -2.44
N ILE A 36 -25.30 14.63 -1.25
CA ILE A 36 -26.11 14.36 -0.05
C ILE A 36 -26.13 15.63 0.80
N PRO A 37 -27.28 16.29 1.00
CA PRO A 37 -27.40 17.44 1.90
C PRO A 37 -27.04 17.10 3.34
N ALA A 38 -26.46 18.06 4.05
CA ALA A 38 -26.01 17.88 5.43
C ALA A 38 -27.12 17.49 6.42
N ASP A 39 -28.33 17.95 6.15
CA ASP A 39 -29.54 17.73 6.94
C ASP A 39 -30.30 16.45 6.56
N THR A 40 -29.80 15.67 5.60
CA THR A 40 -30.40 14.40 5.20
C THR A 40 -30.52 13.47 6.43
N PRO A 41 -31.72 12.91 6.69
CA PRO A 41 -31.91 11.98 7.79
C PRO A 41 -31.04 10.73 7.66
N LEU A 42 -30.49 10.25 8.77
CA LEU A 42 -29.74 8.99 8.79
C LEU A 42 -30.66 7.83 8.41
N GLY A 43 -30.15 6.92 7.56
CA GLY A 43 -30.90 5.75 7.05
C GLY A 43 -31.52 5.96 5.68
N VAL A 44 -31.50 7.17 5.11
CA VAL A 44 -31.94 7.42 3.72
C VAL A 44 -30.97 6.85 2.70
N HIS A 45 -29.68 6.85 3.03
CA HIS A 45 -28.62 6.27 2.21
C HIS A 45 -27.89 5.19 3.00
N GLU A 46 -27.61 4.03 2.35
CA GLU A 46 -26.81 2.96 2.93
C GLU A 46 -25.32 3.29 2.91
N ASP A 47 -24.88 3.96 1.83
CA ASP A 47 -23.50 4.32 1.59
C ASP A 47 -23.38 5.80 1.24
N LEU A 48 -22.25 6.38 1.59
CA LEU A 48 -21.83 7.70 1.15
C LEU A 48 -20.40 7.66 0.63
N TRP A 49 -20.12 8.48 -0.36
CA TRP A 49 -18.84 8.57 -1.03
C TRP A 49 -18.34 10.01 -0.96
N TYR A 50 -17.03 10.17 -0.79
CA TYR A 50 -16.38 11.47 -0.88
C TYR A 50 -14.94 11.31 -1.31
N TYR A 51 -14.39 12.32 -1.99
CA TYR A 51 -12.99 12.38 -2.28
C TYR A 51 -12.24 12.91 -1.06
N ARG A 52 -11.23 12.17 -0.68
CA ARG A 52 -10.36 12.60 0.41
C ARG A 52 -9.34 13.59 -0.15
N ASP A 53 -9.22 14.77 0.50
CA ASP A 53 -8.09 15.66 0.22
C ASP A 53 -6.80 14.94 0.61
N VAL A 54 -5.91 14.80 -0.36
CA VAL A 54 -4.60 14.19 -0.14
C VAL A 54 -3.63 15.32 0.18
N PRO A 55 -3.04 15.34 1.38
CA PRO A 55 -2.00 16.32 1.69
C PRO A 55 -0.90 16.28 0.65
N HIS A 56 -0.26 17.41 0.42
CA HIS A 56 0.95 17.44 -0.39
C HIS A 56 1.99 16.47 0.15
N GLU A 57 2.49 15.60 -0.70
CA GLU A 57 3.55 14.65 -0.38
C GLU A 57 4.84 15.10 -1.06
N ASP A 58 5.88 15.34 -0.27
CA ASP A 58 7.21 15.58 -0.83
C ASP A 58 7.68 14.32 -1.56
N PRO A 59 8.24 14.46 -2.77
CA PRO A 59 8.78 13.34 -3.51
C PRO A 59 9.83 12.58 -2.69
N LEU A 60 9.67 11.28 -2.56
CA LEU A 60 10.69 10.45 -1.91
C LEU A 60 11.93 10.37 -2.81
N PRO A 61 13.14 10.66 -2.28
CA PRO A 61 14.39 10.70 -3.05
C PRO A 61 14.93 9.29 -3.33
N VAL A 62 14.04 8.38 -3.74
CA VAL A 62 14.37 6.99 -4.08
C VAL A 62 13.69 6.62 -5.38
N ALA A 63 14.40 5.90 -6.25
CA ALA A 63 13.89 5.43 -7.53
C ALA A 63 13.78 3.90 -7.56
N HIS A 64 12.72 3.39 -8.16
CA HIS A 64 12.62 1.98 -8.49
C HIS A 64 13.33 1.69 -9.82
N THR A 65 13.67 0.43 -10.05
CA THR A 65 14.24 -0.04 -11.33
C THR A 65 13.25 -0.98 -12.00
N LEU A 66 12.89 -0.71 -13.24
CA LEU A 66 12.08 -1.62 -14.05
C LEU A 66 12.93 -2.83 -14.43
N LEU A 67 12.49 -4.03 -14.04
CA LEU A 67 13.17 -5.30 -14.32
C LEU A 67 12.55 -6.03 -15.52
N HIS A 68 11.22 -5.95 -15.65
CA HIS A 68 10.47 -6.60 -16.72
C HIS A 68 9.16 -5.86 -16.97
N ARG A 69 8.75 -5.83 -18.25
CA ARG A 69 7.42 -5.36 -18.67
C ARG A 69 6.98 -6.12 -19.89
N ASP A 70 5.76 -6.68 -19.81
CA ASP A 70 5.06 -7.23 -20.96
C ASP A 70 3.57 -6.85 -20.91
N GLU A 71 2.72 -7.51 -21.70
CA GLU A 71 1.28 -7.26 -21.72
C GLU A 71 0.52 -7.70 -20.46
N HIS A 72 1.16 -8.52 -19.61
CA HIS A 72 0.55 -9.11 -18.41
C HIS A 72 1.14 -8.58 -17.12
N LEU A 73 2.44 -8.33 -17.10
CA LEU A 73 3.22 -8.06 -15.90
C LEU A 73 4.09 -6.81 -16.02
N VAL A 74 4.20 -6.12 -14.92
CA VAL A 74 5.28 -5.16 -14.64
C VAL A 74 6.02 -5.63 -13.40
N VAL A 75 7.33 -5.78 -13.51
CA VAL A 75 8.20 -6.23 -12.41
C VAL A 75 9.24 -5.16 -12.14
N ILE A 76 9.39 -4.78 -10.89
CA ILE A 76 10.37 -3.77 -10.48
C ILE A 76 11.27 -4.29 -9.35
N HIS A 77 12.44 -3.70 -9.23
CA HIS A 77 13.16 -3.65 -7.97
C HIS A 77 12.68 -2.43 -7.19
N LYS A 78 11.93 -2.67 -6.12
CA LYS A 78 11.47 -1.62 -5.21
C LYS A 78 12.61 -1.25 -4.26
N PRO A 79 12.98 0.03 -4.13
CA PRO A 79 14.00 0.45 -3.17
C PRO A 79 13.46 0.39 -1.72
N HIS A 80 14.38 0.47 -0.76
CA HIS A 80 14.04 0.74 0.64
C HIS A 80 13.24 2.05 0.74
N PHE A 81 12.37 2.15 1.72
CA PHE A 81 11.58 3.33 2.09
C PHE A 81 10.51 3.77 1.10
N LEU A 82 10.39 3.16 -0.08
CA LEU A 82 9.25 3.35 -0.98
C LEU A 82 8.13 2.37 -0.57
N PRO A 83 6.92 2.86 -0.18
CA PRO A 83 5.77 1.98 0.02
C PRO A 83 5.36 1.28 -1.27
N THR A 84 4.82 0.06 -1.19
CA THR A 84 4.32 -0.65 -2.38
C THR A 84 3.00 -0.06 -2.86
N THR A 85 2.07 0.22 -1.94
CA THR A 85 0.70 0.68 -2.21
C THR A 85 0.34 1.84 -1.30
N PRO A 86 -0.66 2.66 -1.68
CA PRO A 86 -1.19 3.70 -0.82
C PRO A 86 -1.57 3.19 0.57
N GLY A 87 -1.19 3.93 1.60
CA GLY A 87 -1.51 3.61 2.99
C GLY A 87 -0.88 4.59 3.97
N GLY A 88 -1.59 4.85 5.08
CA GLY A 88 -1.17 5.82 6.07
C GLY A 88 -1.01 7.23 5.48
N ARG A 89 0.17 7.82 5.65
CA ARG A 89 0.49 9.16 5.13
C ARG A 89 0.93 9.18 3.66
N PHE A 90 1.22 8.01 3.08
CA PHE A 90 1.67 7.90 1.69
C PHE A 90 0.51 7.49 0.80
N VAL A 91 0.11 8.34 -0.11
CA VAL A 91 -0.96 8.11 -1.08
C VAL A 91 -0.41 8.17 -2.50
N GLN A 92 0.33 9.24 -2.83
CA GLN A 92 0.93 9.46 -4.14
C GLN A 92 2.33 8.82 -4.23
N GLU A 93 3.14 8.98 -3.19
CA GLU A 93 4.52 8.51 -3.13
C GLU A 93 4.60 7.01 -2.80
N THR A 94 4.08 6.18 -3.72
CA THR A 94 4.10 4.71 -3.64
C THR A 94 4.54 4.10 -4.97
N ALA A 95 5.09 2.90 -4.94
CA ALA A 95 5.50 2.21 -6.17
C ALA A 95 4.34 2.06 -7.16
N LEU A 96 3.16 1.70 -6.68
CA LEU A 96 1.97 1.54 -7.52
C LEU A 96 1.59 2.84 -8.23
N VAL A 97 1.47 3.95 -7.50
CA VAL A 97 1.02 5.21 -8.08
C VAL A 97 2.06 5.77 -9.04
N ARG A 98 3.34 5.72 -8.67
CA ARG A 98 4.44 6.14 -9.57
C ARG A 98 4.40 5.35 -10.88
N LEU A 99 4.28 4.01 -10.81
CA LEU A 99 4.23 3.17 -12.01
C LEU A 99 2.99 3.43 -12.87
N ARG A 100 1.83 3.66 -12.27
CA ARG A 100 0.62 4.03 -13.02
C ARG A 100 0.85 5.32 -13.81
N ASN A 101 1.40 6.33 -13.16
CA ASN A 101 1.68 7.62 -13.80
C ASN A 101 2.77 7.52 -14.88
N GLU A 102 3.86 6.81 -14.61
CA GLU A 102 4.99 6.68 -15.54
C GLU A 102 4.65 5.85 -16.78
N LEU A 103 3.84 4.80 -16.61
CA LEU A 103 3.55 3.83 -17.66
C LEU A 103 2.19 4.06 -18.33
N GLY A 104 1.33 4.94 -17.79
CA GLY A 104 -0.04 5.15 -18.25
C GLY A 104 -0.93 3.91 -18.06
N LEU A 105 -0.77 3.18 -16.95
CA LEU A 105 -1.45 1.92 -16.68
C LEU A 105 -2.37 2.03 -15.45
N ASP A 106 -3.56 2.60 -15.61
CA ASP A 106 -4.52 2.80 -14.50
C ASP A 106 -4.97 1.50 -13.86
N ASP A 107 -5.10 0.42 -14.63
CA ASP A 107 -5.50 -0.90 -14.18
C ASP A 107 -4.39 -1.70 -13.49
N LEU A 108 -3.18 -1.14 -13.35
CA LEU A 108 -2.06 -1.80 -12.70
C LEU A 108 -2.41 -2.10 -11.23
N VAL A 109 -2.23 -3.35 -10.80
CA VAL A 109 -2.40 -3.74 -9.39
C VAL A 109 -1.24 -4.62 -8.92
N PRO A 110 -0.82 -4.54 -7.66
CA PRO A 110 0.23 -5.40 -7.13
C PRO A 110 -0.28 -6.83 -6.97
N LEU A 111 0.53 -7.82 -7.35
CA LEU A 111 0.27 -9.24 -7.08
C LEU A 111 0.69 -9.64 -5.67
N HIS A 112 1.63 -8.91 -5.09
CA HIS A 112 2.08 -9.02 -3.71
C HIS A 112 2.68 -7.67 -3.27
N ARG A 113 3.03 -7.58 -2.02
CA ARG A 113 3.64 -6.37 -1.46
C ARG A 113 4.89 -6.69 -0.68
N LEU A 114 5.79 -5.73 -0.62
CA LEU A 114 6.88 -5.64 0.33
C LEU A 114 6.61 -4.47 1.28
N ASP A 115 7.04 -4.57 2.50
CA ASP A 115 6.95 -3.48 3.46
C ASP A 115 7.81 -2.30 3.02
N ARG A 116 7.51 -1.12 3.57
CA ARG A 116 8.21 0.11 3.19
C ARG A 116 9.73 -0.01 3.37
N ALA A 117 10.18 -0.62 4.47
CA ALA A 117 11.60 -0.79 4.78
C ALA A 117 12.28 -1.89 3.96
N THR A 118 11.53 -2.77 3.30
CA THR A 118 12.06 -3.90 2.54
C THR A 118 12.29 -3.49 1.08
N ALA A 119 13.49 -3.70 0.57
CA ALA A 119 13.78 -3.61 -0.86
C ALA A 119 13.63 -4.97 -1.54
N GLY A 120 13.49 -4.98 -2.86
CA GLY A 120 13.47 -6.21 -3.64
C GLY A 120 12.43 -6.25 -4.73
N VAL A 121 12.23 -7.43 -5.29
CA VAL A 121 11.35 -7.65 -6.44
C VAL A 121 9.89 -7.51 -6.05
N VAL A 122 9.15 -6.66 -6.78
CA VAL A 122 7.69 -6.56 -6.68
C VAL A 122 7.08 -6.73 -8.06
N MET A 123 6.03 -7.54 -8.13
CA MET A 123 5.30 -7.85 -9.35
C MET A 123 3.92 -7.20 -9.32
N PHE A 124 3.54 -6.61 -10.45
CA PHE A 124 2.23 -6.01 -10.68
C PHE A 124 1.58 -6.66 -11.89
N SER A 125 0.26 -6.86 -11.83
CA SER A 125 -0.53 -7.27 -12.99
C SER A 125 -0.95 -6.02 -13.78
N ALA A 126 -0.60 -6.02 -15.07
CA ALA A 126 -1.01 -4.97 -16.02
C ALA A 126 -2.30 -5.33 -16.78
N ASN A 127 -2.69 -6.62 -16.78
CA ASN A 127 -3.82 -7.09 -17.58
C ASN A 127 -4.92 -7.68 -16.67
N PRO A 128 -6.12 -7.04 -16.60
CA PRO A 128 -7.24 -7.54 -15.81
C PRO A 128 -7.67 -8.97 -16.18
N ALA A 129 -7.57 -9.35 -17.46
CA ALA A 129 -8.03 -10.67 -17.93
C ALA A 129 -7.19 -11.85 -17.41
N THR A 130 -5.90 -11.61 -17.15
CA THR A 130 -4.98 -12.65 -16.66
C THR A 130 -4.65 -12.53 -15.17
N ARG A 131 -5.04 -11.44 -14.54
CA ARG A 131 -4.78 -11.10 -13.14
C ARG A 131 -5.11 -12.21 -12.17
N GLY A 132 -6.29 -12.82 -12.33
CA GLY A 132 -6.76 -13.90 -11.45
C GLY A 132 -5.83 -15.10 -11.46
N ALA A 133 -5.30 -15.48 -12.62
CA ALA A 133 -4.36 -16.59 -12.73
C ALA A 133 -3.05 -16.33 -11.96
N TYR A 134 -2.52 -15.11 -12.06
CA TYR A 134 -1.32 -14.73 -11.30
C TYR A 134 -1.59 -14.65 -9.79
N HIS A 135 -2.73 -14.11 -9.34
CA HIS A 135 -3.07 -14.11 -7.92
C HIS A 135 -3.15 -15.51 -7.32
N LEU A 136 -3.71 -16.47 -8.07
CA LEU A 136 -3.79 -17.88 -7.65
C LEU A 136 -2.41 -18.50 -7.41
N LEU A 137 -1.36 -18.09 -8.14
CA LEU A 137 0.01 -18.56 -7.88
C LEU A 137 0.50 -18.18 -6.50
N PHE A 138 0.20 -16.95 -6.06
CA PHE A 138 0.57 -16.47 -4.74
C PHE A 138 -0.27 -17.13 -3.64
N GLU A 139 -1.58 -17.24 -3.84
CA GLU A 139 -2.50 -17.90 -2.91
C GLU A 139 -2.11 -19.36 -2.68
N ARG A 140 -1.79 -20.09 -3.75
CA ARG A 140 -1.36 -21.50 -3.70
C ARG A 140 0.10 -21.69 -3.30
N ARG A 141 0.82 -20.61 -2.97
CA ARG A 141 2.25 -20.64 -2.65
C ARG A 141 3.12 -21.29 -3.74
N ALA A 142 2.70 -21.17 -4.99
CA ALA A 142 3.45 -21.69 -6.15
C ALA A 142 4.59 -20.76 -6.60
N VAL A 143 4.76 -19.61 -5.94
CA VAL A 143 5.85 -18.65 -6.22
C VAL A 143 6.97 -18.89 -5.21
N ALA A 144 8.14 -19.29 -5.69
CA ALA A 144 9.33 -19.39 -4.85
C ALA A 144 9.89 -17.98 -4.56
N LYS A 145 10.12 -17.68 -3.27
CA LYS A 145 10.65 -16.38 -2.82
C LYS A 145 11.87 -16.61 -1.95
N THR A 146 12.93 -15.85 -2.23
CA THR A 146 14.16 -15.85 -1.42
C THR A 146 14.34 -14.45 -0.81
N TYR A 147 14.65 -14.40 0.48
CA TYR A 147 14.91 -13.17 1.21
C TYR A 147 16.27 -13.24 1.89
N GLU A 148 16.93 -12.09 1.93
CA GLU A 148 18.13 -11.88 2.75
C GLU A 148 17.79 -10.87 3.83
N ALA A 149 18.23 -11.13 5.06
CA ALA A 149 18.02 -10.24 6.19
C ALA A 149 19.27 -10.15 7.06
N VAL A 150 19.52 -8.96 7.58
CA VAL A 150 20.53 -8.74 8.62
C VAL A 150 19.79 -8.69 9.96
N ALA A 151 20.18 -9.54 10.89
CA ALA A 151 19.62 -9.59 12.22
C ALA A 151 20.74 -9.61 13.27
N LEU A 152 20.50 -8.98 14.42
CA LEU A 152 21.34 -9.19 15.59
C LEU A 152 21.05 -10.60 16.13
N LEU A 153 22.08 -11.40 16.27
CA LEU A 153 21.96 -12.65 17.02
C LEU A 153 21.79 -12.27 18.50
N PRO A 154 20.84 -12.89 19.22
CA PRO A 154 20.85 -12.80 20.68
C PRO A 154 22.21 -13.28 21.18
N ASP A 155 22.74 -12.60 22.18
CA ASP A 155 23.96 -13.03 22.84
C ASP A 155 23.80 -14.52 23.19
N ALA A 156 24.69 -15.37 22.64
CA ALA A 156 24.69 -16.75 23.03
C ALA A 156 24.93 -16.76 24.56
N PRO A 157 24.20 -17.59 25.34
CA PRO A 157 24.51 -17.73 26.73
C PRO A 157 26.02 -17.98 26.83
N ASP A 158 26.69 -17.21 27.67
CA ASP A 158 28.13 -17.28 27.86
C ASP A 158 28.50 -18.68 28.41
N ASP A 159 28.70 -19.62 27.50
CA ASP A 159 29.13 -21.00 27.83
C ASP A 159 30.66 -21.09 27.98
N GLY A 160 31.35 -19.95 28.11
CA GLY A 160 32.80 -19.88 28.33
C GLY A 160 33.65 -20.37 27.16
N ALA A 161 33.05 -20.74 26.02
CA ALA A 161 33.74 -21.25 24.84
C ALA A 161 33.80 -20.22 23.71
N ARG A 162 34.50 -19.10 23.90
CA ARG A 162 34.90 -18.23 22.81
C ARG A 162 35.84 -18.95 21.88
N ARG A 163 35.38 -19.34 20.70
CA ARG A 163 36.27 -19.71 19.59
C ARG A 163 36.82 -18.43 18.95
N PRO A 164 38.12 -18.14 19.06
CA PRO A 164 38.70 -17.01 18.35
C PRO A 164 38.76 -17.33 16.85
N GLY A 165 38.21 -16.50 16.02
CA GLY A 165 38.61 -16.39 14.61
C GLY A 165 37.73 -17.03 13.54
N ALA A 166 36.46 -17.31 13.77
CA ALA A 166 35.54 -17.60 12.65
C ALA A 166 34.98 -16.30 12.08
N PRO A 167 35.10 -16.03 10.75
CA PRO A 167 34.31 -14.99 10.11
C PRO A 167 32.83 -15.35 10.30
N ALA A 168 32.02 -14.37 10.63
CA ALA A 168 30.57 -14.55 10.70
C ALA A 168 30.07 -14.88 9.28
N ASP A 169 29.86 -16.16 9.02
CA ASP A 169 29.11 -16.55 7.82
C ASP A 169 27.69 -15.98 7.94
N PRO A 170 27.19 -15.29 6.92
CA PRO A 170 25.82 -14.83 6.94
C PRO A 170 24.90 -16.05 7.07
N VAL A 171 24.16 -16.11 8.17
CA VAL A 171 23.14 -17.16 8.37
C VAL A 171 22.02 -16.90 7.36
N LEU A 172 22.06 -17.61 6.25
CA LEU A 172 20.98 -17.66 5.27
C LEU A 172 19.82 -18.46 5.88
N GLY A 173 18.94 -17.78 6.61
CA GLY A 173 17.70 -18.36 7.10
C GLY A 173 16.71 -18.54 5.94
N ARG A 174 16.37 -19.77 5.59
CA ARG A 174 15.20 -20.07 4.77
C ARG A 174 13.98 -20.02 5.66
N PHE A 175 13.11 -19.04 5.44
CA PHE A 175 11.79 -19.04 6.05
C PHE A 175 10.82 -19.75 5.10
N PRO A 176 9.96 -20.64 5.62
CA PRO A 176 8.97 -21.39 4.82
C PRO A 176 7.89 -20.51 4.21
#